data_4857a9f52a5e2cdfaa35125bab321f14
#
_entry.id   4857a9f52a5e2cdfaa35125bab321f14
#
_cell.length_a   1.000
_cell.length_b   1.000
_cell.length_c   1.000
_cell.angle_alpha   90.00
_cell.angle_beta   90.00
_cell.angle_gamma   90.00
#
_symmetry.space_group_name_H-M   'P 1'
#
loop_
_entity.id
_entity.type
_entity.pdbx_description
1 polymer ?
#
loop_
_entity_poly.entity_id
_entity_poly.type
_entity_poly.pdbx_seq_one_letter_code
_entity_poly.pdbx_strand_id
1 'polypeptide(L)'
;PQTVKASSNMKIVLTSDNKSLDEVIVTGYGNFKKSSFTGAAASMSTAKLSDVPSLSVEDKLSGNIPGVSISSFSGQPGAMNYIRIRGMGSINAGNDPLIVIDGTPVNSGNLSGFNDAQTGSGYNGSGTNALSTLNSNDIESITVIKDAAAASLYGSRAANGVLVITTKSGSAGKTQVDFRSDWGFSNMAINYRPTLDGDSRRALIYQGLKNYAYDNIDGTTDASAAAFADANIDDYAAKPENGWANWRDALFKNGSNQNYQASVTGGNDKTKFYASLSYANQNGIVDRSGLERMTGNVNVSHRFGKFKLDASTMISSMHQNSAMDGGASFAGAISSAVWFLGPSNAIYDKNGNLLTKTDGAYNNSYNPIYENQHMSDRTN
;
A
#
# COMPACT_ATOMS: atom_id res chain seq x y z
N PRO A 1 -46.21 -3.02 5.63
CA PRO A 1 -47.20 -4.07 5.89
C PRO A 1 -48.58 -3.59 5.41
N GLN A 2 -49.20 -4.37 4.48
CA GLN A 2 -50.59 -4.13 4.10
C GLN A 2 -51.48 -5.01 4.96
N THR A 3 -52.45 -4.38 5.63
CA THR A 3 -53.49 -5.08 6.37
C THR A 3 -54.71 -5.24 5.45
N VAL A 4 -55.06 -6.47 5.13
CA VAL A 4 -56.20 -6.79 4.25
C VAL A 4 -57.21 -7.58 5.05
N LYS A 5 -58.51 -7.21 4.97
CA LYS A 5 -59.59 -7.98 5.62
C LYS A 5 -59.74 -9.35 4.94
N ALA A 6 -59.84 -10.39 5.75
CA ALA A 6 -60.02 -11.75 5.26
C ALA A 6 -61.33 -11.92 4.50
N SER A 7 -61.31 -12.46 3.29
CA SER A 7 -62.50 -12.86 2.51
C SER A 7 -62.24 -14.21 1.81
N SER A 8 -63.30 -14.92 1.44
CA SER A 8 -63.22 -16.29 0.87
C SER A 8 -62.52 -16.43 -0.48
N ASN A 9 -62.26 -15.33 -1.20
CA ASN A 9 -61.51 -15.30 -2.48
C ASN A 9 -60.56 -14.12 -2.47
N MET A 10 -59.48 -14.22 -1.67
CA MET A 10 -58.50 -13.14 -1.51
C MET A 10 -57.42 -13.22 -2.59
N LYS A 11 -57.35 -12.22 -3.48
CA LYS A 11 -56.26 -12.02 -4.41
C LYS A 11 -55.37 -10.88 -3.86
N ILE A 12 -54.27 -11.24 -3.21
CA ILE A 12 -53.30 -10.26 -2.73
C ILE A 12 -52.30 -9.98 -3.86
N VAL A 13 -52.35 -8.77 -4.39
CA VAL A 13 -51.33 -8.27 -5.32
C VAL A 13 -50.33 -7.46 -4.49
N LEU A 14 -49.16 -8.02 -4.30
CA LEU A 14 -48.02 -7.29 -3.74
C LEU A 14 -47.45 -6.40 -4.81
N THR A 15 -47.60 -5.09 -4.68
CA THR A 15 -46.81 -4.14 -5.43
C THR A 15 -45.38 -4.21 -4.89
N SER A 16 -44.43 -4.50 -5.76
CA SER A 16 -43.01 -4.41 -5.37
C SER A 16 -42.72 -2.96 -4.98
N ASP A 17 -42.40 -2.74 -3.71
CA ASP A 17 -41.86 -1.46 -3.26
C ASP A 17 -40.40 -1.36 -3.70
N ASN A 18 -40.19 -1.12 -5.00
CA ASN A 18 -38.89 -0.77 -5.56
C ASN A 18 -38.56 0.66 -5.15
N LYS A 19 -38.40 0.91 -3.87
CA LYS A 19 -37.59 2.04 -3.41
C LYS A 19 -36.13 1.68 -3.67
N SER A 20 -35.69 1.79 -4.93
CA SER A 20 -34.29 2.00 -5.19
C SER A 20 -33.95 3.31 -4.48
N LEU A 21 -33.14 3.23 -3.43
CA LEU A 21 -32.53 4.42 -2.86
C LEU A 21 -31.79 5.07 -4.02
N ASP A 22 -32.23 6.27 -4.40
CA ASP A 22 -31.55 7.06 -5.44
C ASP A 22 -30.10 7.21 -4.99
N GLU A 23 -29.18 6.62 -5.75
CA GLU A 23 -27.76 6.77 -5.50
C GLU A 23 -27.39 8.25 -5.60
N VAL A 24 -26.83 8.78 -4.53
CA VAL A 24 -26.47 10.19 -4.42
C VAL A 24 -25.00 10.35 -4.82
N ILE A 25 -24.74 11.23 -5.76
CA ILE A 25 -23.39 11.66 -6.13
C ILE A 25 -23.06 12.87 -5.27
N VAL A 26 -22.10 12.70 -4.38
CA VAL A 26 -21.57 13.77 -3.54
C VAL A 26 -20.43 14.45 -4.31
N THR A 27 -20.58 15.74 -4.55
CA THR A 27 -19.51 16.61 -5.04
C THR A 27 -19.14 17.60 -3.93
N GLY A 28 -17.94 18.15 -3.94
CA GLY A 28 -17.53 19.14 -2.93
C GLY A 28 -18.39 20.41 -2.91
N TYR A 29 -19.26 20.60 -3.90
CA TYR A 29 -20.14 21.76 -4.03
C TYR A 29 -21.63 21.42 -3.88
N GLY A 30 -21.99 20.17 -3.68
CA GLY A 30 -23.37 19.76 -3.45
C GLY A 30 -23.62 18.27 -3.67
N ASN A 31 -24.82 17.84 -3.28
CA ASN A 31 -25.28 16.47 -3.43
C ASN A 31 -26.29 16.42 -4.58
N PHE A 32 -26.03 15.58 -5.56
CA PHE A 32 -26.88 15.39 -6.74
C PHE A 32 -27.44 13.98 -6.76
N LYS A 33 -28.70 13.83 -7.17
CA LYS A 33 -29.20 12.50 -7.49
C LYS A 33 -28.46 11.97 -8.71
N LYS A 34 -28.07 10.71 -8.72
CA LYS A 34 -27.39 10.09 -9.87
C LYS A 34 -28.18 10.25 -11.17
N SER A 35 -29.51 10.19 -11.09
CA SER A 35 -30.41 10.38 -12.23
C SER A 35 -30.40 11.81 -12.81
N SER A 36 -30.02 12.81 -12.01
CA SER A 36 -29.95 14.22 -12.43
C SER A 36 -28.51 14.71 -12.69
N PHE A 37 -27.53 13.87 -12.43
CA PHE A 37 -26.13 14.19 -12.67
C PHE A 37 -25.74 13.87 -14.12
N THR A 38 -25.47 14.89 -14.91
CA THR A 38 -25.17 14.78 -16.35
C THR A 38 -23.74 14.31 -16.63
N GLY A 39 -22.84 14.33 -15.65
CA GLY A 39 -21.46 13.92 -15.79
C GLY A 39 -21.23 12.42 -15.50
N ALA A 40 -20.11 11.89 -15.97
CA ALA A 40 -19.70 10.52 -15.67
C ALA A 40 -19.04 10.47 -14.29
N ALA A 41 -19.79 9.99 -13.30
CA ALA A 41 -19.28 9.74 -11.94
C ALA A 41 -19.59 8.31 -11.49
N ALA A 42 -18.78 7.80 -10.58
CA ALA A 42 -19.03 6.54 -9.90
C ALA A 42 -18.79 6.73 -8.40
N SER A 43 -19.65 6.17 -7.57
CA SER A 43 -19.51 6.27 -6.12
C SER A 43 -19.40 4.89 -5.47
N MET A 44 -18.70 4.83 -4.36
CA MET A 44 -18.55 3.66 -3.52
C MET A 44 -18.89 4.04 -2.08
N SER A 45 -19.80 3.28 -1.47
CA SER A 45 -20.24 3.50 -0.10
C SER A 45 -19.39 2.77 0.94
N THR A 46 -19.52 3.16 2.21
CA THR A 46 -18.86 2.52 3.36
C THR A 46 -19.04 1.01 3.39
N ALA A 47 -20.21 0.47 3.06
CA ALA A 47 -20.45 -0.98 3.07
C ALA A 47 -19.46 -1.72 2.18
N LYS A 48 -19.25 -1.24 0.95
CA LYS A 48 -18.25 -1.83 0.04
C LYS A 48 -16.81 -1.59 0.47
N LEU A 49 -16.54 -0.46 1.13
CA LEU A 49 -15.21 -0.16 1.67
C LEU A 49 -14.83 -1.09 2.83
N SER A 50 -15.81 -1.50 3.65
CA SER A 50 -15.57 -2.38 4.79
C SER A 50 -15.31 -3.83 4.42
N ASP A 51 -15.75 -4.27 3.22
CA ASP A 51 -15.58 -5.65 2.74
C ASP A 51 -14.14 -5.96 2.34
N VAL A 52 -13.31 -4.94 2.08
CA VAL A 52 -11.90 -5.11 1.70
C VAL A 52 -11.02 -4.96 2.94
N PRO A 53 -10.30 -6.00 3.36
CA PRO A 53 -9.48 -5.98 4.58
C PRO A 53 -8.12 -5.31 4.32
N SER A 54 -8.11 -4.06 3.86
CA SER A 54 -6.90 -3.24 3.69
C SER A 54 -6.98 -1.98 4.54
N LEU A 55 -5.83 -1.52 5.04
CA LEU A 55 -5.70 -0.23 5.73
C LEU A 55 -5.59 0.93 4.74
N SER A 56 -5.17 0.67 3.50
CA SER A 56 -5.05 1.66 2.43
C SER A 56 -6.41 1.94 1.80
N VAL A 57 -6.71 3.22 1.62
CA VAL A 57 -7.90 3.68 0.90
C VAL A 57 -7.81 3.31 -0.57
N GLU A 58 -6.63 3.43 -1.15
CA GLU A 58 -6.37 3.13 -2.55
C GLU A 58 -6.62 1.65 -2.87
N ASP A 59 -6.13 0.75 -2.03
CA ASP A 59 -6.34 -0.69 -2.24
C ASP A 59 -7.83 -1.05 -2.23
N LYS A 60 -8.60 -0.41 -1.35
CA LYS A 60 -10.06 -0.60 -1.30
C LYS A 60 -10.77 -0.11 -2.56
N LEU A 61 -10.21 0.87 -3.26
CA LEU A 61 -10.74 1.37 -4.54
C LEU A 61 -10.39 0.45 -5.71
N SER A 62 -9.29 -0.30 -5.60
CA SER A 62 -8.78 -1.13 -6.69
C SER A 62 -9.80 -2.17 -7.12
N GLY A 63 -10.13 -2.20 -8.42
CA GLY A 63 -11.11 -3.12 -8.99
C GLY A 63 -12.59 -2.82 -8.66
N ASN A 64 -12.87 -1.90 -7.73
CA ASN A 64 -14.24 -1.61 -7.27
C ASN A 64 -14.90 -0.43 -8.00
N ILE A 65 -14.13 0.41 -8.67
CA ILE A 65 -14.65 1.56 -9.41
C ILE A 65 -14.30 1.45 -10.89
N PRO A 66 -15.28 1.30 -11.80
CA PRO A 66 -15.01 1.22 -13.22
C PRO A 66 -14.27 2.44 -13.76
N GLY A 67 -13.24 2.24 -14.59
CA GLY A 67 -12.46 3.31 -15.22
C GLY A 67 -11.45 4.00 -14.28
N VAL A 68 -11.21 3.42 -13.10
CA VAL A 68 -10.11 3.77 -12.21
C VAL A 68 -9.11 2.62 -12.21
N SER A 69 -7.87 2.93 -12.52
CA SER A 69 -6.74 2.00 -12.44
C SER A 69 -5.84 2.42 -11.28
N ILE A 70 -5.51 1.47 -10.43
CA ILE A 70 -4.59 1.69 -9.30
C ILE A 70 -3.44 0.74 -9.48
N SER A 71 -2.23 1.28 -9.46
CA SER A 71 -1.01 0.51 -9.52
C SER A 71 -0.14 0.84 -8.32
N SER A 72 0.22 -0.19 -7.57
CA SER A 72 1.19 -0.08 -6.49
C SER A 72 2.59 -0.13 -7.07
N PHE A 73 3.43 0.81 -6.66
CA PHE A 73 4.85 0.78 -6.99
C PHE A 73 5.60 -0.18 -6.06
N SER A 74 5.20 -0.23 -4.80
CA SER A 74 5.83 -1.03 -3.76
C SER A 74 4.77 -1.69 -2.87
N GLY A 75 5.10 -2.85 -2.31
CA GLY A 75 4.31 -3.51 -1.27
C GLY A 75 4.62 -3.01 0.15
N GLN A 76 5.40 -1.95 0.31
CA GLN A 76 5.72 -1.39 1.63
C GLN A 76 4.49 -0.78 2.28
N PRO A 77 4.32 -0.95 3.59
CA PRO A 77 3.25 -0.29 4.33
C PRO A 77 3.28 1.24 4.16
N GLY A 78 2.13 1.82 3.80
CA GLY A 78 1.99 3.26 3.59
C GLY A 78 2.59 3.81 2.30
N ALA A 79 3.11 2.95 1.42
CA ALA A 79 3.60 3.38 0.12
C ALA A 79 2.49 4.00 -0.73
N MET A 80 2.83 5.06 -1.44
CA MET A 80 1.91 5.75 -2.35
C MET A 80 1.55 4.85 -3.53
N ASN A 81 0.26 4.78 -3.85
CA ASN A 81 -0.25 4.13 -5.04
C ASN A 81 -0.57 5.18 -6.11
N TYR A 82 -0.29 4.85 -7.37
CA TYR A 82 -0.70 5.69 -8.49
C TYR A 82 -2.16 5.43 -8.85
N ILE A 83 -2.96 6.47 -8.77
CA ILE A 83 -4.38 6.44 -9.15
C ILE A 83 -4.52 7.09 -10.52
N ARG A 84 -5.10 6.38 -11.48
CA ARG A 84 -5.35 6.91 -12.82
C ARG A 84 -6.82 6.76 -13.19
N ILE A 85 -7.40 7.85 -13.69
CA ILE A 85 -8.78 7.89 -14.16
C ILE A 85 -8.77 7.98 -15.68
N ARG A 86 -9.32 6.96 -16.36
CA ARG A 86 -9.35 6.86 -17.83
C ARG A 86 -7.97 6.83 -18.51
N GLY A 87 -6.91 6.43 -17.79
CA GLY A 87 -5.57 6.29 -18.33
C GLY A 87 -4.65 7.47 -18.08
N MET A 88 -3.60 7.60 -18.89
CA MET A 88 -2.60 8.65 -18.79
C MET A 88 -2.98 9.83 -19.69
N GLY A 89 -3.07 11.02 -19.12
CA GLY A 89 -3.36 12.27 -19.84
C GLY A 89 -2.11 13.00 -20.33
N SER A 90 -0.96 12.77 -19.72
CA SER A 90 0.29 13.46 -20.05
C SER A 90 1.49 12.54 -19.89
N ILE A 91 2.52 12.76 -20.75
CA ILE A 91 3.82 12.07 -20.66
C ILE A 91 4.74 12.75 -19.64
N ASN A 92 4.69 14.09 -19.56
CA ASN A 92 5.65 14.89 -18.77
C ASN A 92 5.02 15.55 -17.52
N ALA A 93 3.68 15.60 -17.42
CA ALA A 93 3.00 16.16 -16.26
C ALA A 93 2.42 15.03 -15.39
N GLY A 94 2.11 15.35 -14.13
CA GLY A 94 1.44 14.43 -13.21
C GLY A 94 0.11 13.93 -13.79
N ASN A 95 -0.20 12.66 -13.56
CA ASN A 95 -1.43 12.02 -14.03
C ASN A 95 -2.37 11.66 -12.88
N ASP A 96 -2.04 12.05 -11.66
CA ASP A 96 -2.86 11.76 -10.49
C ASP A 96 -4.10 12.67 -10.45
N PRO A 97 -5.27 12.15 -10.02
CA PRO A 97 -6.46 12.94 -9.87
C PRO A 97 -6.32 13.94 -8.71
N LEU A 98 -7.12 15.00 -8.75
CA LEU A 98 -7.28 15.89 -7.62
C LEU A 98 -8.02 15.15 -6.50
N ILE A 99 -7.47 15.18 -5.29
CA ILE A 99 -8.13 14.63 -4.09
C ILE A 99 -8.84 15.76 -3.36
N VAL A 100 -10.10 15.53 -3.02
CA VAL A 100 -10.95 16.47 -2.27
C VAL A 100 -11.52 15.73 -1.06
N ILE A 101 -11.26 16.22 0.15
CA ILE A 101 -11.76 15.64 1.39
C ILE A 101 -12.71 16.63 2.03
N ASP A 102 -13.96 16.25 2.23
CA ASP A 102 -15.05 17.08 2.78
C ASP A 102 -15.12 18.46 2.14
N GLY A 103 -14.98 18.52 0.80
CA GLY A 103 -15.00 19.74 0.01
C GLY A 103 -13.68 20.52 -0.05
N THR A 104 -12.65 20.12 0.68
CA THR A 104 -11.35 20.77 0.69
C THR A 104 -10.36 20.02 -0.21
N PRO A 105 -9.81 20.68 -1.25
CA PRO A 105 -8.76 20.08 -2.08
C PRO A 105 -7.47 19.89 -1.27
N VAL A 106 -6.92 18.70 -1.32
CA VAL A 106 -5.63 18.37 -0.68
C VAL A 106 -4.54 18.14 -1.71
N ASN A 107 -3.29 18.16 -1.27
CA ASN A 107 -2.16 17.84 -2.14
C ASN A 107 -2.18 16.33 -2.46
N SER A 108 -2.23 15.99 -3.75
CA SER A 108 -2.18 14.60 -4.24
C SER A 108 -0.76 14.09 -4.48
N GLY A 109 0.26 14.95 -4.39
CA GLY A 109 1.65 14.58 -4.60
C GLY A 109 2.28 13.88 -3.40
N ASN A 110 3.54 13.51 -3.57
CA ASN A 110 4.35 12.90 -2.51
C ASN A 110 4.56 13.88 -1.35
N LEU A 111 4.14 13.50 -0.16
CA LEU A 111 4.29 14.27 1.09
C LEU A 111 5.55 13.84 1.86
N SER A 112 6.15 12.70 1.54
CA SER A 112 7.43 12.31 2.14
C SER A 112 8.53 13.24 1.65
N GLY A 113 9.42 13.67 2.54
CA GLY A 113 10.54 14.53 2.17
C GLY A 113 11.60 13.84 1.28
N PHE A 114 11.32 12.67 0.76
CA PHE A 114 12.15 11.96 -0.21
C PHE A 114 11.84 12.46 -1.63
N ASN A 115 12.62 13.42 -2.10
CA ASN A 115 12.54 13.87 -3.49
C ASN A 115 13.49 13.04 -4.37
N ASP A 116 13.08 12.76 -5.59
CA ASP A 116 13.91 12.11 -6.64
C ASP A 116 15.30 12.74 -6.80
N ALA A 117 15.39 14.04 -6.54
CA ALA A 117 16.64 14.79 -6.66
C ALA A 117 17.70 14.38 -5.61
N GLN A 118 17.30 13.81 -4.46
CA GLN A 118 18.23 13.42 -3.41
C GLN A 118 18.74 11.99 -3.54
N THR A 119 18.01 11.13 -4.22
CA THR A 119 18.38 9.72 -4.41
C THR A 119 19.03 9.44 -5.76
N GLY A 120 18.96 10.38 -6.71
CA GLY A 120 19.58 10.28 -8.04
C GLY A 120 19.09 9.14 -8.93
N SER A 121 18.06 8.42 -8.54
CA SER A 121 17.66 7.15 -9.16
C SER A 121 16.23 7.09 -9.69
N GLY A 122 15.45 8.17 -9.63
CA GLY A 122 14.09 8.19 -10.20
C GLY A 122 13.08 7.22 -9.56
N TYR A 123 13.40 6.66 -8.40
CA TYR A 123 12.53 5.71 -7.69
C TYR A 123 11.78 6.38 -6.54
N ASN A 124 10.53 6.74 -6.79
CA ASN A 124 9.59 7.29 -5.79
C ASN A 124 8.89 6.23 -4.91
N GLY A 125 9.47 5.05 -4.78
CA GLY A 125 8.79 3.86 -4.26
C GLY A 125 8.34 3.91 -2.80
N SER A 126 8.86 4.82 -1.99
CA SER A 126 8.52 4.98 -0.57
C SER A 126 7.79 6.27 -0.24
N GLY A 127 7.28 6.98 -1.27
CA GLY A 127 6.50 8.18 -1.06
C GLY A 127 5.19 7.90 -0.32
N THR A 128 4.71 8.90 0.43
CA THR A 128 3.39 8.90 1.06
C THR A 128 2.53 10.01 0.46
N ASN A 129 1.23 9.82 0.43
CA ASN A 129 0.28 10.83 -0.03
C ASN A 129 -0.77 11.15 1.05
N ALA A 130 -1.63 12.11 0.76
CA ALA A 130 -2.69 12.50 1.69
C ALA A 130 -3.66 11.34 2.03
N LEU A 131 -3.83 10.35 1.15
CA LEU A 131 -4.70 9.19 1.42
C LEU A 131 -4.11 8.27 2.47
N SER A 132 -2.78 8.19 2.57
CA SER A 132 -2.11 7.39 3.60
C SER A 132 -2.37 7.90 5.02
N THR A 133 -2.73 9.18 5.18
CA THR A 133 -3.06 9.78 6.48
C THR A 133 -4.51 9.53 6.91
N LEU A 134 -5.37 9.07 5.98
CA LEU A 134 -6.78 8.82 6.26
C LEU A 134 -7.02 7.43 6.86
N ASN A 135 -7.92 7.39 7.84
CA ASN A 135 -8.48 6.11 8.25
C ASN A 135 -9.66 5.74 7.35
N SER A 136 -9.52 4.66 6.61
CA SER A 136 -10.56 4.18 5.70
C SER A 136 -11.91 3.89 6.38
N ASN A 137 -11.91 3.63 7.67
CA ASN A 137 -13.13 3.39 8.44
C ASN A 137 -13.91 4.67 8.78
N ASP A 138 -13.27 5.85 8.68
CA ASP A 138 -13.95 7.15 8.86
C ASP A 138 -14.59 7.67 7.57
N ILE A 139 -14.43 6.95 6.45
CA ILE A 139 -14.99 7.35 5.17
C ILE A 139 -16.44 6.86 5.05
N GLU A 140 -17.34 7.76 4.68
CA GLU A 140 -18.74 7.47 4.38
C GLU A 140 -18.91 7.05 2.92
N SER A 141 -18.28 7.79 2.01
CA SER A 141 -18.33 7.49 0.59
C SER A 141 -17.13 8.06 -0.17
N ILE A 142 -16.83 7.43 -1.30
CA ILE A 142 -15.84 7.92 -2.25
C ILE A 142 -16.51 8.07 -3.60
N THR A 143 -16.46 9.25 -4.16
CA THR A 143 -17.00 9.56 -5.49
C THR A 143 -15.87 9.92 -6.44
N VAL A 144 -15.81 9.25 -7.58
CA VAL A 144 -14.85 9.55 -8.65
C VAL A 144 -15.55 10.27 -9.78
N ILE A 145 -15.17 11.52 -10.02
CA ILE A 145 -15.64 12.35 -11.11
C ILE A 145 -14.67 12.17 -12.28
N LYS A 146 -15.17 11.58 -13.37
CA LYS A 146 -14.35 11.17 -14.51
C LYS A 146 -14.50 12.11 -15.71
N ASP A 147 -15.52 12.97 -15.67
CA ASP A 147 -15.88 13.83 -16.77
C ASP A 147 -15.30 15.24 -16.59
N ALA A 148 -14.70 15.77 -17.65
CA ALA A 148 -14.09 17.10 -17.64
C ALA A 148 -15.07 18.22 -17.32
N ALA A 149 -16.32 18.13 -17.79
CA ALA A 149 -17.35 19.14 -17.53
C ALA A 149 -17.67 19.22 -16.02
N ALA A 150 -17.85 18.08 -15.35
CA ALA A 150 -18.08 18.03 -13.92
C ALA A 150 -16.82 18.38 -13.10
N ALA A 151 -15.65 18.00 -13.60
CA ALA A 151 -14.36 18.30 -12.98
C ALA A 151 -13.99 19.78 -13.10
N SER A 152 -14.52 20.53 -14.07
CA SER A 152 -14.24 21.95 -14.27
C SER A 152 -14.59 22.83 -13.06
N LEU A 153 -15.52 22.40 -12.21
CA LEU A 153 -15.85 23.06 -10.95
C LEU A 153 -14.64 23.17 -9.99
N TYR A 154 -13.65 22.28 -10.16
CA TYR A 154 -12.43 22.25 -9.34
C TYR A 154 -11.22 22.91 -10.00
N GLY A 155 -11.43 23.53 -11.18
CA GLY A 155 -10.39 24.23 -11.94
C GLY A 155 -9.41 23.31 -12.67
N SER A 156 -8.28 23.88 -13.10
CA SER A 156 -7.27 23.19 -13.93
C SER A 156 -6.61 21.97 -13.26
N ARG A 157 -6.54 21.95 -11.94
CA ARG A 157 -5.99 20.80 -11.18
C ARG A 157 -6.81 19.52 -11.33
N ALA A 158 -8.06 19.62 -11.78
CA ALA A 158 -8.96 18.50 -11.98
C ALA A 158 -8.89 17.90 -13.40
N ALA A 159 -7.91 18.26 -14.20
CA ALA A 159 -7.76 17.79 -15.58
C ALA A 159 -7.69 16.25 -15.67
N ASN A 160 -7.13 15.57 -14.68
CA ASN A 160 -7.02 14.12 -14.59
C ASN A 160 -8.19 13.47 -13.83
N GLY A 161 -9.29 14.21 -13.59
CA GLY A 161 -10.43 13.78 -12.78
C GLY A 161 -10.29 14.16 -11.31
N VAL A 162 -11.35 13.87 -10.54
CA VAL A 162 -11.42 14.22 -9.12
C VAL A 162 -11.86 13.02 -8.30
N LEU A 163 -11.16 12.78 -7.20
CA LEU A 163 -11.51 11.82 -6.16
C LEU A 163 -12.10 12.60 -4.98
N VAL A 164 -13.41 12.53 -4.79
CA VAL A 164 -14.12 13.19 -3.69
C VAL A 164 -14.35 12.19 -2.58
N ILE A 165 -13.78 12.44 -1.42
CA ILE A 165 -13.91 11.63 -0.22
C ILE A 165 -14.80 12.39 0.76
N THR A 166 -15.84 11.73 1.23
CA THR A 166 -16.72 12.25 2.27
C THR A 166 -16.51 11.44 3.52
N THR A 167 -16.20 12.09 4.62
CA THR A 167 -16.04 11.44 5.92
C THR A 167 -17.40 11.27 6.62
N LYS A 168 -17.46 10.33 7.57
CA LYS A 168 -18.66 10.05 8.34
C LYS A 168 -19.10 11.28 9.11
N SER A 169 -20.38 11.56 9.01
CA SER A 169 -21.06 12.63 9.73
C SER A 169 -21.98 12.08 10.81
N GLY A 170 -22.37 12.94 11.77
CA GLY A 170 -23.31 12.57 12.81
C GLY A 170 -24.70 12.27 12.26
N SER A 171 -25.40 11.34 12.87
CA SER A 171 -26.81 11.00 12.60
C SER A 171 -27.73 11.46 13.72
N ALA A 172 -28.99 11.83 13.39
CA ALA A 172 -29.98 12.07 14.41
C ALA A 172 -30.42 10.76 15.06
N GLY A 173 -30.47 10.71 16.38
CA GLY A 173 -30.85 9.52 17.12
C GLY A 173 -30.12 9.40 18.46
N LYS A 174 -30.27 8.23 19.08
CA LYS A 174 -29.52 7.91 20.30
C LYS A 174 -28.01 7.86 20.00
N THR A 175 -27.24 8.32 20.96
CA THR A 175 -25.79 8.20 20.87
C THR A 175 -25.38 6.72 20.79
N GLN A 176 -24.60 6.41 19.80
CA GLN A 176 -24.02 5.07 19.56
C GLN A 176 -22.51 5.17 19.71
N VAL A 177 -21.92 4.18 20.35
CA VAL A 177 -20.48 4.02 20.49
C VAL A 177 -20.11 2.71 19.82
N ASP A 178 -19.19 2.78 18.88
CA ASP A 178 -18.71 1.63 18.15
C ASP A 178 -17.21 1.44 18.42
N PHE A 179 -16.81 0.20 18.66
CA PHE A 179 -15.41 -0.19 18.74
C PHE A 179 -15.12 -1.25 17.70
N ARG A 180 -14.08 -1.04 16.92
CA ARG A 180 -13.63 -1.97 15.90
C ARG A 180 -12.17 -2.32 16.11
N SER A 181 -11.84 -3.60 15.91
CA SER A 181 -10.47 -4.10 15.92
C SER A 181 -10.29 -5.05 14.75
N ASP A 182 -9.32 -4.76 13.90
CA ASP A 182 -8.97 -5.57 12.73
C ASP A 182 -7.52 -6.07 12.87
N TRP A 183 -7.32 -7.37 12.72
CA TRP A 183 -6.01 -8.02 12.81
C TRP A 183 -5.76 -8.84 11.55
N GLY A 184 -4.53 -8.81 11.05
CA GLY A 184 -4.18 -9.57 9.87
C GLY A 184 -2.70 -9.90 9.82
N PHE A 185 -2.39 -10.85 8.95
CA PHE A 185 -1.02 -11.22 8.61
C PHE A 185 -0.81 -11.02 7.11
N SER A 186 0.38 -10.63 6.74
CA SER A 186 0.80 -10.53 5.35
C SER A 186 2.02 -11.40 5.13
N ASN A 187 2.06 -12.05 3.98
CA ASN A 187 3.21 -12.82 3.54
C ASN A 187 3.48 -12.54 2.06
N MET A 188 4.56 -13.05 1.57
CA MET A 188 4.91 -12.93 0.17
C MET A 188 3.85 -13.66 -0.69
N ALA A 189 3.15 -12.90 -1.54
CA ALA A 189 2.06 -13.43 -2.38
C ALA A 189 2.57 -14.37 -3.49
N ILE A 190 3.75 -14.09 -4.02
CA ILE A 190 4.38 -14.90 -5.07
C ILE A 190 5.71 -15.38 -4.54
N ASN A 191 5.88 -16.70 -4.47
CA ASN A 191 7.17 -17.27 -4.15
C ASN A 191 8.17 -16.91 -5.25
N TYR A 192 9.38 -16.52 -4.85
CA TYR A 192 10.50 -16.43 -5.80
C TYR A 192 10.68 -17.75 -6.53
N ARG A 193 11.22 -17.67 -7.75
CA ARG A 193 11.68 -18.87 -8.44
C ARG A 193 12.60 -19.66 -7.52
N PRO A 194 12.52 -20.99 -7.52
CA PRO A 194 13.44 -21.82 -6.74
C PRO A 194 14.87 -21.42 -7.08
N THR A 195 15.64 -21.06 -6.09
CA THR A 195 17.08 -20.83 -6.23
C THR A 195 17.80 -22.15 -5.92
N LEU A 196 18.95 -22.34 -6.51
CA LEU A 196 19.81 -23.48 -6.14
C LEU A 196 20.27 -23.32 -4.69
N ASP A 197 20.23 -24.41 -3.96
CA ASP A 197 20.93 -24.47 -2.69
C ASP A 197 22.44 -24.35 -2.88
N GLY A 198 23.17 -24.11 -1.80
CA GLY A 198 24.59 -23.87 -1.85
C GLY A 198 25.39 -25.03 -2.42
N ASP A 199 25.05 -26.28 -2.10
CA ASP A 199 25.77 -27.47 -2.57
C ASP A 199 25.51 -27.68 -4.06
N SER A 200 24.28 -27.58 -4.52
CA SER A 200 23.92 -27.67 -5.95
C SER A 200 24.55 -26.55 -6.77
N ARG A 201 24.59 -25.30 -6.24
CA ARG A 201 25.27 -24.18 -6.89
C ARG A 201 26.77 -24.44 -7.00
N ARG A 202 27.39 -24.91 -5.92
CA ARG A 202 28.83 -25.26 -5.92
C ARG A 202 29.15 -26.35 -6.95
N ALA A 203 28.32 -27.38 -7.04
CA ALA A 203 28.50 -28.45 -8.04
C ALA A 203 28.42 -27.93 -9.49
N LEU A 204 27.48 -27.02 -9.77
CA LEU A 204 27.39 -26.39 -11.10
C LEU A 204 28.59 -25.51 -11.42
N ILE A 205 29.07 -24.72 -10.46
CA ILE A 205 30.28 -23.90 -10.65
C ILE A 205 31.51 -24.77 -10.85
N TYR A 206 31.62 -25.86 -10.10
CA TYR A 206 32.68 -26.85 -10.27
C TYR A 206 32.70 -27.39 -11.69
N GLN A 207 31.55 -27.82 -12.21
CA GLN A 207 31.44 -28.26 -13.60
C GLN A 207 31.80 -27.18 -14.60
N GLY A 208 31.38 -25.92 -14.32
CA GLY A 208 31.75 -24.76 -15.13
C GLY A 208 33.25 -24.51 -15.17
N LEU A 209 33.95 -24.65 -14.04
CA LEU A 209 35.40 -24.54 -13.96
C LEU A 209 36.12 -25.67 -14.73
N LYS A 210 35.61 -26.91 -14.68
CA LYS A 210 36.10 -27.98 -15.51
C LYS A 210 35.96 -27.69 -17.00
N ASN A 211 34.79 -27.22 -17.41
CA ASN A 211 34.55 -26.86 -18.82
C ASN A 211 35.45 -25.69 -19.27
N TYR A 212 35.64 -24.70 -18.40
CA TYR A 212 36.57 -23.60 -18.66
C TYR A 212 38.02 -24.11 -18.91
N ALA A 213 38.48 -25.07 -18.10
CA ALA A 213 39.81 -25.67 -18.28
C ALA A 213 39.93 -26.41 -19.63
N TYR A 214 38.90 -27.14 -20.07
CA TYR A 214 38.88 -27.78 -21.38
C TYR A 214 38.93 -26.78 -22.53
N ASP A 215 38.20 -25.67 -22.42
CA ASP A 215 38.08 -24.70 -23.50
C ASP A 215 39.29 -23.75 -23.59
N ASN A 216 40.06 -23.54 -22.50
CA ASN A 216 41.08 -22.49 -22.41
C ASN A 216 42.48 -23.00 -22.07
N ILE A 217 42.69 -24.29 -21.77
CA ILE A 217 43.99 -24.85 -21.43
C ILE A 217 44.31 -26.00 -22.40
N ASP A 218 45.31 -25.83 -23.25
CA ASP A 218 45.69 -26.86 -24.20
C ASP A 218 46.15 -28.14 -23.52
N GLY A 219 45.75 -29.28 -24.08
CA GLY A 219 46.15 -30.61 -23.54
C GLY A 219 45.44 -31.03 -22.24
N THR A 220 44.31 -30.36 -21.90
CA THR A 220 43.55 -30.68 -20.70
C THR A 220 42.96 -32.07 -20.75
N THR A 221 43.19 -32.83 -19.69
CA THR A 221 42.58 -34.14 -19.41
C THR A 221 41.50 -33.97 -18.31
N ASP A 222 40.68 -35.05 -18.12
CA ASP A 222 39.70 -35.05 -17.01
C ASP A 222 40.34 -34.82 -15.64
N ALA A 223 41.52 -35.39 -15.40
CA ALA A 223 42.25 -35.23 -14.15
C ALA A 223 42.78 -33.76 -13.96
N SER A 224 43.32 -33.17 -15.02
CA SER A 224 43.82 -31.78 -14.95
C SER A 224 42.68 -30.76 -14.86
N ALA A 225 41.55 -31.02 -15.53
CA ALA A 225 40.35 -30.20 -15.39
C ALA A 225 39.76 -30.26 -13.97
N ALA A 226 39.73 -31.43 -13.37
CA ALA A 226 39.30 -31.61 -11.98
C ALA A 226 40.23 -30.86 -11.02
N ALA A 227 41.54 -31.01 -11.17
CA ALA A 227 42.54 -30.30 -10.36
C ALA A 227 42.43 -28.79 -10.48
N PHE A 228 42.17 -28.28 -11.70
CA PHE A 228 41.89 -26.84 -11.91
C PHE A 228 40.63 -26.41 -11.15
N ALA A 229 39.53 -27.18 -11.25
CA ALA A 229 38.31 -26.86 -10.57
C ALA A 229 38.47 -26.93 -9.02
N ASP A 230 39.18 -27.94 -8.50
CA ASP A 230 39.48 -28.06 -7.06
C ASP A 230 40.30 -26.87 -6.53
N ALA A 231 41.23 -26.38 -7.30
CA ALA A 231 42.08 -25.25 -6.93
C ALA A 231 41.34 -23.90 -6.94
N ASN A 232 40.25 -23.76 -7.74
CA ASN A 232 39.59 -22.47 -7.94
C ASN A 232 38.18 -22.42 -7.40
N ILE A 233 37.57 -23.51 -6.98
CA ILE A 233 36.15 -23.56 -6.58
C ILE A 233 35.83 -22.64 -5.39
N ASP A 234 36.76 -22.48 -4.46
CA ASP A 234 36.55 -21.64 -3.28
C ASP A 234 36.60 -20.13 -3.59
N ASP A 235 37.19 -19.74 -4.70
CA ASP A 235 37.16 -18.35 -5.18
C ASP A 235 35.74 -17.94 -5.65
N TYR A 236 34.92 -18.90 -6.08
CA TYR A 236 33.60 -18.65 -6.65
C TYR A 236 32.43 -19.16 -5.79
N ALA A 237 32.66 -20.18 -4.98
CA ALA A 237 31.63 -20.86 -4.21
C ALA A 237 32.16 -21.47 -2.90
N ALA A 238 32.95 -20.68 -2.15
CA ALA A 238 33.37 -21.06 -0.81
C ALA A 238 32.15 -21.32 0.07
N LYS A 239 32.21 -22.35 0.90
CA LYS A 239 31.19 -22.63 1.90
C LYS A 239 31.53 -21.83 3.16
N PRO A 240 30.66 -20.92 3.62
CA PRO A 240 30.87 -20.20 4.86
C PRO A 240 30.97 -21.12 6.07
N GLU A 241 31.73 -20.75 7.10
CA GLU A 241 31.93 -21.55 8.31
C GLU A 241 30.60 -21.90 9.01
N ASN A 242 29.61 -20.99 8.96
CA ASN A 242 28.26 -21.19 9.52
C ASN A 242 27.29 -21.94 8.58
N GLY A 243 27.79 -22.49 7.47
CA GLY A 243 26.97 -23.10 6.44
C GLY A 243 26.49 -22.12 5.38
N TRP A 244 25.71 -22.61 4.44
CA TRP A 244 25.19 -21.81 3.34
C TRP A 244 24.21 -20.74 3.82
N ALA A 245 24.39 -19.49 3.34
CA ALA A 245 23.47 -18.41 3.66
C ALA A 245 22.14 -18.56 2.91
N ASN A 246 21.04 -18.35 3.62
CA ASN A 246 19.71 -18.22 3.03
C ASN A 246 19.24 -16.78 3.14
N TRP A 247 19.58 -15.98 2.14
CA TRP A 247 19.27 -14.56 2.09
C TRP A 247 17.77 -14.29 2.07
N ARG A 248 17.00 -15.18 1.45
CA ARG A 248 15.54 -15.01 1.39
C ARG A 248 14.93 -15.08 2.78
N ASP A 249 15.22 -16.10 3.54
CA ASP A 249 14.65 -16.29 4.88
C ASP A 249 15.20 -15.27 5.88
N ALA A 250 16.39 -14.73 5.62
CA ALA A 250 16.98 -13.69 6.44
C ALA A 250 16.38 -12.29 6.18
N LEU A 251 15.96 -12.02 4.93
CA LEU A 251 15.45 -10.69 4.54
C LEU A 251 13.94 -10.57 4.66
N PHE A 252 13.20 -11.66 4.51
CA PHE A 252 11.74 -11.64 4.52
C PHE A 252 11.17 -12.41 5.70
N LYS A 253 10.14 -11.82 6.30
CA LYS A 253 9.38 -12.40 7.40
C LYS A 253 7.88 -12.22 7.15
N ASN A 254 7.05 -12.84 7.96
CA ASN A 254 5.62 -12.55 7.94
C ASN A 254 5.39 -11.16 8.52
N GLY A 255 4.65 -10.34 7.77
CA GLY A 255 4.18 -9.05 8.24
C GLY A 255 2.92 -9.19 9.10
N SER A 256 2.60 -8.15 9.83
CA SER A 256 1.38 -8.08 10.65
C SER A 256 0.70 -6.72 10.48
N ASN A 257 -0.61 -6.71 10.58
CA ASN A 257 -1.37 -5.47 10.65
C ASN A 257 -2.35 -5.52 11.83
N GLN A 258 -2.50 -4.39 12.49
CA GLN A 258 -3.39 -4.19 13.62
C GLN A 258 -4.04 -2.82 13.44
N ASN A 259 -5.35 -2.76 13.58
CA ASN A 259 -6.09 -1.51 13.53
C ASN A 259 -7.14 -1.52 14.63
N TYR A 260 -7.16 -0.46 15.41
CA TYR A 260 -8.12 -0.23 16.48
C TYR A 260 -8.82 1.10 16.24
N GLN A 261 -10.12 1.12 16.38
CA GLN A 261 -10.91 2.33 16.25
C GLN A 261 -12.01 2.36 17.28
N ALA A 262 -12.18 3.50 17.92
CA ALA A 262 -13.34 3.85 18.71
C ALA A 262 -14.04 5.03 18.04
N SER A 263 -15.36 4.97 17.89
CA SER A 263 -16.13 6.07 17.35
C SER A 263 -17.42 6.28 18.13
N VAL A 264 -17.89 7.51 18.13
CA VAL A 264 -19.15 7.92 18.72
C VAL A 264 -19.92 8.77 17.73
N THR A 265 -21.18 8.44 17.53
CA THR A 265 -22.10 9.20 16.68
C THR A 265 -23.42 9.43 17.41
N GLY A 266 -24.03 10.57 17.16
CA GLY A 266 -25.33 10.88 17.78
C GLY A 266 -25.80 12.26 17.44
N GLY A 267 -26.93 12.63 18.04
CA GLY A 267 -27.49 13.95 17.90
C GLY A 267 -29.01 13.99 17.82
N ASN A 268 -29.50 15.12 17.44
CA ASN A 268 -30.92 15.37 17.23
C ASN A 268 -31.12 16.11 15.88
N ASP A 269 -32.33 16.54 15.58
CA ASP A 269 -32.65 17.23 14.33
C ASP A 269 -31.89 18.54 14.15
N LYS A 270 -31.40 19.15 15.22
CA LYS A 270 -30.66 20.43 15.19
C LYS A 270 -29.15 20.23 15.25
N THR A 271 -28.69 19.30 16.08
CA THR A 271 -27.24 19.07 16.28
C THR A 271 -26.94 17.63 16.04
N LYS A 272 -25.91 17.37 15.24
CA LYS A 272 -25.39 16.04 14.95
C LYS A 272 -23.87 16.05 15.12
N PHE A 273 -23.34 14.98 15.63
CA PHE A 273 -21.90 14.87 15.81
C PHE A 273 -21.41 13.46 15.50
N TYR A 274 -20.20 13.40 15.03
CA TYR A 274 -19.39 12.19 14.88
C TYR A 274 -18.00 12.50 15.42
N ALA A 275 -17.43 11.59 16.20
CA ALA A 275 -16.04 11.66 16.59
C ALA A 275 -15.44 10.26 16.55
N SER A 276 -14.18 10.15 16.12
CA SER A 276 -13.43 8.90 16.11
C SER A 276 -12.00 9.11 16.52
N LEU A 277 -11.41 8.05 17.07
CA LEU A 277 -10.00 7.91 17.34
C LEU A 277 -9.56 6.55 16.84
N SER A 278 -8.46 6.50 16.10
CA SER A 278 -7.91 5.24 15.63
C SER A 278 -6.40 5.17 15.78
N TYR A 279 -5.92 3.94 15.93
CA TYR A 279 -4.52 3.55 15.91
C TYR A 279 -4.34 2.39 14.96
N ALA A 280 -3.41 2.52 14.04
CA ALA A 280 -3.06 1.46 13.10
C ALA A 280 -1.54 1.21 13.16
N ASN A 281 -1.17 -0.06 13.23
CA ASN A 281 0.21 -0.52 13.15
C ASN A 281 0.30 -1.62 12.09
N GLN A 282 1.11 -1.40 11.08
CA GLN A 282 1.35 -2.34 10.00
C GLN A 282 2.85 -2.58 9.88
N ASN A 283 3.26 -3.82 10.10
CA ASN A 283 4.63 -4.27 9.86
C ASN A 283 4.70 -4.99 8.52
N GLY A 284 5.63 -4.58 7.68
CA GLY A 284 5.85 -5.20 6.39
C GLY A 284 6.56 -6.55 6.47
N ILE A 285 6.67 -7.20 5.33
CA ILE A 285 7.38 -8.48 5.20
C ILE A 285 8.90 -8.33 5.22
N VAL A 286 9.41 -7.13 5.01
CA VAL A 286 10.84 -6.79 5.13
C VAL A 286 11.07 -6.19 6.50
N ASP A 287 12.20 -6.53 7.12
CA ASP A 287 12.55 -5.98 8.43
C ASP A 287 12.66 -4.45 8.37
N ARG A 288 12.19 -3.77 9.44
CA ARG A 288 12.11 -2.31 9.52
C ARG A 288 11.25 -1.63 8.45
N SER A 289 10.43 -2.35 7.72
CA SER A 289 9.37 -1.74 6.92
C SER A 289 8.08 -1.72 7.73
N GLY A 290 7.47 -0.55 7.88
CA GLY A 290 6.25 -0.45 8.67
C GLY A 290 5.60 0.91 8.59
N LEU A 291 4.36 0.95 9.07
CA LEU A 291 3.54 2.16 9.19
C LEU A 291 2.85 2.15 10.55
N GLU A 292 3.04 3.19 11.29
CA GLU A 292 2.26 3.50 12.50
C GLU A 292 1.49 4.78 12.26
N ARG A 293 0.18 4.76 12.52
CA ARG A 293 -0.70 5.89 12.27
C ARG A 293 -1.71 6.06 13.40
N MET A 294 -1.81 7.28 13.89
CA MET A 294 -2.88 7.70 14.80
C MET A 294 -3.73 8.74 14.09
N THR A 295 -5.05 8.59 14.12
CA THR A 295 -5.97 9.56 13.55
C THR A 295 -7.08 9.90 14.53
N GLY A 296 -7.46 11.18 14.55
CA GLY A 296 -8.64 11.68 15.23
C GLY A 296 -9.49 12.47 14.24
N ASN A 297 -10.80 12.20 14.24
CA ASN A 297 -11.75 12.90 13.40
C ASN A 297 -12.94 13.39 14.25
N VAL A 298 -13.34 14.65 14.04
CA VAL A 298 -14.51 15.24 14.72
C VAL A 298 -15.30 16.04 13.71
N ASN A 299 -16.54 15.63 13.50
CA ASN A 299 -17.50 16.30 12.62
C ASN A 299 -18.74 16.72 13.42
N VAL A 300 -19.05 18.00 13.40
CA VAL A 300 -20.23 18.56 14.08
C VAL A 300 -21.03 19.39 13.09
N SER A 301 -22.33 19.15 13.07
CA SER A 301 -23.29 19.92 12.30
C SER A 301 -24.35 20.49 13.22
N HIS A 302 -24.57 21.80 13.19
CA HIS A 302 -25.60 22.43 13.98
C HIS A 302 -26.47 23.36 13.09
N ARG A 303 -27.81 23.25 13.29
CA ARG A 303 -28.78 24.08 12.59
C ARG A 303 -29.50 24.98 13.57
N PHE A 304 -29.45 26.27 13.36
CA PHE A 304 -30.21 27.26 14.13
C PHE A 304 -31.01 28.17 13.19
N GLY A 305 -32.31 28.01 13.20
CA GLY A 305 -33.20 28.69 12.29
C GLY A 305 -32.90 28.34 10.82
N LYS A 306 -32.55 29.34 10.02
CA LYS A 306 -32.19 29.20 8.60
C LYS A 306 -30.70 28.95 8.37
N PHE A 307 -29.88 29.03 9.42
CA PHE A 307 -28.44 28.84 9.32
C PHE A 307 -28.05 27.42 9.63
N LYS A 308 -27.06 26.91 8.92
CA LYS A 308 -26.40 25.62 9.17
C LYS A 308 -24.91 25.89 9.35
N LEU A 309 -24.35 25.40 10.43
CA LEU A 309 -22.92 25.42 10.72
C LEU A 309 -22.42 23.97 10.66
N ASP A 310 -21.46 23.72 9.78
CA ASP A 310 -20.74 22.45 9.70
C ASP A 310 -19.28 22.73 10.06
N ALA A 311 -18.73 21.95 11.00
CA ALA A 311 -17.33 21.97 11.38
C ALA A 311 -16.78 20.56 11.27
N SER A 312 -15.68 20.43 10.54
CA SER A 312 -14.93 19.19 10.37
C SER A 312 -13.47 19.42 10.75
N THR A 313 -12.92 18.55 11.58
CA THR A 313 -11.52 18.59 11.97
C THR A 313 -10.97 17.18 11.93
N MET A 314 -9.86 17.01 11.22
CA MET A 314 -9.11 15.77 11.15
C MET A 314 -7.65 16.03 11.55
N ILE A 315 -7.13 15.21 12.45
CA ILE A 315 -5.74 15.24 12.89
C ILE A 315 -5.17 13.86 12.64
N SER A 316 -4.00 13.81 12.01
CA SER A 316 -3.29 12.56 11.78
C SER A 316 -1.82 12.72 12.11
N SER A 317 -1.25 11.73 12.78
CA SER A 317 0.18 11.56 12.97
C SER A 317 0.57 10.21 12.37
N MET A 318 1.59 10.21 11.52
CA MET A 318 2.04 9.03 10.82
C MET A 318 3.56 8.91 10.93
N HIS A 319 4.00 7.73 11.32
CA HIS A 319 5.39 7.34 11.32
C HIS A 319 5.57 6.16 10.35
N GLN A 320 6.38 6.36 9.32
CA GLN A 320 6.66 5.34 8.31
C GLN A 320 8.14 5.00 8.30
N ASN A 321 8.42 3.71 8.44
CA ASN A 321 9.73 3.14 8.24
C ASN A 321 9.75 2.45 6.89
N SER A 322 10.68 2.84 6.04
CA SER A 322 10.88 2.24 4.72
C SER A 322 12.17 1.45 4.71
N ALA A 323 12.10 0.20 4.29
CA ALA A 323 13.30 -0.54 3.97
C ALA A 323 14.06 0.16 2.83
N MET A 324 15.38 0.02 2.82
CA MET A 324 16.20 0.52 1.72
C MET A 324 15.84 -0.24 0.43
N ASP A 325 15.08 0.40 -0.43
CA ASP A 325 14.66 -0.16 -1.71
C ASP A 325 14.90 0.88 -2.80
N GLY A 326 15.92 0.70 -3.56
CA GLY A 326 16.31 1.63 -4.61
C GLY A 326 17.42 2.60 -4.19
N GLY A 327 18.59 2.32 -4.60
CA GLY A 327 19.77 3.16 -4.57
C GLY A 327 20.66 2.79 -5.73
N ALA A 328 21.55 3.68 -6.08
CA ALA A 328 22.52 3.48 -7.17
C ALA A 328 23.48 2.30 -6.98
N SER A 329 23.36 1.58 -5.88
CA SER A 329 24.17 0.40 -5.57
C SER A 329 23.37 -0.87 -5.79
N PHE A 330 23.84 -1.74 -6.66
CA PHE A 330 23.24 -3.04 -6.98
C PHE A 330 23.04 -3.96 -5.76
N ALA A 331 23.70 -3.69 -4.65
CA ALA A 331 23.65 -4.49 -3.43
C ALA A 331 22.87 -3.82 -2.29
N GLY A 332 22.45 -2.56 -2.43
CA GLY A 332 21.78 -1.80 -1.35
C GLY A 332 20.29 -2.06 -1.22
N ALA A 333 19.62 -2.47 -2.29
CA ALA A 333 18.20 -2.75 -2.25
C ALA A 333 17.95 -4.18 -1.73
N ILE A 334 17.08 -4.31 -0.74
CA ILE A 334 16.73 -5.62 -0.16
C ILE A 334 16.13 -6.55 -1.21
N SER A 335 15.31 -6.03 -2.11
CA SER A 335 14.76 -6.79 -3.24
C SER A 335 15.85 -7.31 -4.18
N SER A 336 16.92 -6.54 -4.36
CA SER A 336 18.06 -6.92 -5.21
C SER A 336 18.98 -7.94 -4.54
N ALA A 337 19.15 -7.85 -3.24
CA ALA A 337 20.04 -8.72 -2.48
C ALA A 337 19.72 -10.21 -2.65
N VAL A 338 18.44 -10.55 -2.73
CA VAL A 338 17.98 -11.92 -2.95
C VAL A 338 18.44 -12.49 -4.30
N TRP A 339 18.68 -11.62 -5.28
CA TRP A 339 19.10 -12.01 -6.63
C TRP A 339 20.62 -12.00 -6.81
N PHE A 340 21.31 -11.10 -6.13
CA PHE A 340 22.75 -10.87 -6.33
C PHE A 340 23.63 -11.53 -5.28
N LEU A 341 23.10 -11.78 -4.08
CA LEU A 341 23.83 -12.45 -3.03
C LEU A 341 23.60 -13.95 -3.08
N GLY A 342 24.68 -14.68 -3.26
CA GLY A 342 24.64 -16.14 -3.31
C GLY A 342 24.74 -16.78 -1.92
N PRO A 343 24.50 -18.09 -1.82
CA PRO A 343 24.66 -18.84 -0.58
C PRO A 343 26.09 -18.79 0.01
N SER A 344 27.09 -18.47 -0.81
CA SER A 344 28.50 -18.31 -0.39
C SER A 344 28.78 -16.96 0.30
N ASN A 345 27.86 -16.00 0.19
CA ASN A 345 27.99 -14.71 0.86
C ASN A 345 27.45 -14.85 2.29
N ALA A 346 28.34 -14.90 3.28
CA ALA A 346 27.95 -15.06 4.68
C ALA A 346 27.15 -13.86 5.19
N ILE A 347 26.11 -14.12 5.98
CA ILE A 347 25.31 -13.09 6.68
C ILE A 347 25.93 -12.80 8.05
N TYR A 348 26.41 -13.84 8.72
CA TYR A 348 26.94 -13.79 10.09
C TYR A 348 28.36 -14.36 10.13
N ASP A 349 29.16 -13.87 11.08
CA ASP A 349 30.46 -14.45 11.40
C ASP A 349 30.32 -15.81 12.12
N LYS A 350 31.46 -16.47 12.37
CA LYS A 350 31.51 -17.76 13.11
C LYS A 350 30.93 -17.69 14.53
N ASN A 351 30.82 -16.51 15.12
CA ASN A 351 30.27 -16.29 16.45
C ASN A 351 28.78 -15.94 16.40
N GLY A 352 28.16 -15.85 15.22
CA GLY A 352 26.76 -15.45 15.03
C GLY A 352 26.52 -13.96 15.03
N ASN A 353 27.56 -13.10 14.96
CA ASN A 353 27.40 -11.68 14.84
C ASN A 353 27.12 -11.30 13.39
N LEU A 354 26.25 -10.32 13.20
CA LEU A 354 25.93 -9.80 11.87
C LEU A 354 27.15 -9.13 11.25
N LEU A 355 27.52 -9.55 10.06
CA LEU A 355 28.64 -8.94 9.31
C LEU A 355 28.24 -7.58 8.74
N THR A 356 29.14 -6.61 8.76
CA THR A 356 28.96 -5.31 8.11
C THR A 356 29.05 -5.40 6.58
N LYS A 357 29.90 -6.30 6.11
CA LYS A 357 30.04 -6.66 4.69
C LYS A 357 29.85 -8.14 4.55
N THR A 358 29.25 -8.54 3.43
CA THR A 358 29.14 -9.95 3.09
C THR A 358 30.54 -10.49 2.82
N ASP A 359 30.97 -11.46 3.57
CA ASP A 359 32.19 -12.20 3.30
C ASP A 359 31.86 -13.34 2.35
N GLY A 360 32.51 -13.38 1.19
CA GLY A 360 32.25 -14.44 0.21
C GLY A 360 33.02 -14.21 -1.10
N ALA A 361 33.21 -15.29 -1.78
CA ALA A 361 34.17 -15.45 -2.86
C ALA A 361 34.01 -14.49 -4.04
N TYR A 362 32.84 -14.06 -4.43
CA TYR A 362 32.67 -13.32 -5.68
C TYR A 362 32.08 -11.92 -5.53
N ASN A 363 31.38 -11.63 -4.46
CA ASN A 363 30.68 -10.35 -4.31
C ASN A 363 30.78 -9.85 -2.87
N ASN A 364 31.86 -9.14 -2.59
CA ASN A 364 32.09 -8.54 -1.28
C ASN A 364 31.40 -7.17 -1.25
N SER A 365 30.12 -7.15 -0.87
CA SER A 365 29.31 -5.94 -0.74
C SER A 365 28.88 -5.71 0.70
N TYR A 366 28.35 -4.52 0.96
CA TYR A 366 27.73 -4.25 2.27
C TYR A 366 26.57 -5.22 2.53
N ASN A 367 26.45 -5.64 3.79
CA ASN A 367 25.37 -6.52 4.19
C ASN A 367 24.06 -5.73 4.26
N PRO A 368 23.05 -6.04 3.40
CA PRO A 368 21.82 -5.26 3.34
C PRO A 368 21.00 -5.33 4.65
N ILE A 369 21.15 -6.38 5.44
CA ILE A 369 20.50 -6.47 6.76
C ILE A 369 21.14 -5.48 7.71
N TYR A 370 22.49 -5.41 7.74
CA TYR A 370 23.21 -4.46 8.57
C TYR A 370 22.88 -3.01 8.20
N GLU A 371 22.93 -2.69 6.90
CA GLU A 371 22.57 -1.36 6.40
C GLU A 371 21.15 -0.97 6.77
N ASN A 372 20.19 -1.88 6.56
CA ASN A 372 18.79 -1.64 6.90
C ASN A 372 18.56 -1.38 8.40
N GLN A 373 19.32 -2.06 9.28
CA GLN A 373 19.21 -1.87 10.72
C GLN A 373 19.79 -0.53 11.20
N HIS A 374 20.67 0.10 10.43
CA HIS A 374 21.35 1.35 10.78
C HIS A 374 20.79 2.57 10.04
N MET A 375 19.71 2.41 9.26
CA MET A 375 19.03 3.54 8.64
C MET A 375 18.30 4.41 9.67
N SER A 376 18.24 5.71 9.39
CA SER A 376 17.43 6.64 10.18
C SER A 376 15.95 6.57 9.83
N ASP A 377 15.10 6.67 10.82
CA ASP A 377 13.64 6.73 10.68
C ASP A 377 13.18 8.19 10.51
N ARG A 378 12.06 8.39 9.80
CA ARG A 378 11.42 9.69 9.65
C ARG A 378 9.98 9.63 10.12
N THR A 379 9.56 10.68 10.84
CA THR A 379 8.17 10.91 11.27
C THR A 379 7.57 12.07 10.47
N ASN A 380 6.35 11.90 9.98
CA ASN A 380 5.59 12.91 9.24
C ASN A 380 4.30 13.30 9.97
#